data_fb576f73d761511d5fde80f237702842
#
_entry.id   fb576f73d761511d5fde80f237702842
#
_cell.length_a   1.000
_cell.length_b   1.000
_cell.length_c   1.000
_cell.angle_alpha   90.00
_cell.angle_beta   90.00
_cell.angle_gamma   90.00
#
_symmetry.space_group_name_H-M   'P 1'
#
loop_
_entity.id
_entity.type
_entity.pdbx_description
1 polymer ?
#
loop_
_entity_poly.entity_id
_entity_poly.type
_entity_poly.pdbx_seq_one_letter_code
_entity_poly.pdbx_strand_id
1 'polypeptide(L)'
;LDELDTPAHTAQQLNTLRSTWLGDSRAQLDLWTGRQEGAPCHAKLTLCLSLLERSLEKAVEIGGEWLYDTVLTGAAAEAAYARVVSQLKLRMEQLFIQQGNEFASTRARAHYYVEGAADEACTGVSYYHFLCSLLEKADWSALGAKLDAVRRRVLQTAALTVSLHGSEDALEKLRTLLPESRFAAARRTPAQPYTQPLTPPVNEAFIIDGGVNYDVLAWPMPWDSRRRVLARVMSYEY
;
A
#
# COMPACT_ATOMS: atom_id res chain seq x y z
N LEU A 1 -9.70 4.28 1.60
CA LEU A 1 -10.55 5.00 0.63
C LEU A 1 -11.93 4.36 0.47
N ASP A 2 -12.04 3.03 0.57
CA ASP A 2 -13.29 2.27 0.33
C ASP A 2 -14.43 2.56 1.31
N GLU A 3 -14.11 3.16 2.45
CA GLU A 3 -15.04 3.45 3.54
C GLU A 3 -15.38 4.95 3.65
N LEU A 4 -14.97 5.74 2.66
CA LEU A 4 -15.11 7.19 2.67
C LEU A 4 -15.94 7.67 1.49
N ASP A 5 -16.76 8.67 1.75
CA ASP A 5 -17.61 9.30 0.75
C ASP A 5 -16.81 10.21 -0.20
N THR A 6 -17.40 10.50 -1.34
CA THR A 6 -17.03 11.59 -2.23
C THR A 6 -18.14 12.65 -2.25
N PRO A 7 -17.94 13.83 -2.84
CA PRO A 7 -19.02 14.79 -3.03
C PRO A 7 -20.18 14.29 -3.89
N ALA A 8 -19.91 13.33 -4.80
CA ALA A 8 -20.90 12.80 -5.72
C ALA A 8 -21.58 11.52 -5.21
N HIS A 9 -20.86 10.67 -4.47
CA HIS A 9 -21.35 9.35 -4.04
C HIS A 9 -20.96 9.05 -2.60
N THR A 10 -21.83 8.32 -1.90
CA THR A 10 -21.45 7.69 -0.65
C THR A 10 -20.45 6.54 -0.91
N ALA A 11 -19.70 6.12 0.11
CA ALA A 11 -18.78 4.98 0.03
C ALA A 11 -19.48 3.73 -0.53
N GLN A 12 -20.70 3.45 -0.07
CA GLN A 12 -21.49 2.32 -0.55
C GLN A 12 -21.86 2.45 -2.04
N GLN A 13 -22.29 3.64 -2.48
CA GLN A 13 -22.61 3.89 -3.88
C GLN A 13 -21.38 3.75 -4.77
N LEU A 14 -20.25 4.32 -4.35
CA LEU A 14 -19.00 4.21 -5.09
C LEU A 14 -18.51 2.77 -5.18
N ASN A 15 -18.62 1.99 -4.10
CA ASN A 15 -18.30 0.56 -4.11
C ASN A 15 -19.24 -0.23 -5.04
N THR A 16 -20.52 0.12 -5.11
CA THR A 16 -21.47 -0.48 -6.06
C THR A 16 -21.11 -0.16 -7.50
N LEU A 17 -20.75 1.09 -7.79
CA LEU A 17 -20.28 1.50 -9.13
C LEU A 17 -19.00 0.74 -9.52
N ARG A 18 -18.03 0.63 -8.62
CA ARG A 18 -16.81 -0.14 -8.83
C ARG A 18 -17.12 -1.61 -9.15
N SER A 19 -17.97 -2.24 -8.35
CA SER A 19 -18.36 -3.65 -8.57
C SER A 19 -19.16 -3.86 -9.87
N THR A 20 -19.89 -2.85 -10.33
CA THR A 20 -20.69 -2.92 -11.56
C THR A 20 -19.84 -2.80 -12.83
N TRP A 21 -18.87 -1.88 -12.82
CA TRP A 21 -18.11 -1.53 -14.01
C TRP A 21 -16.69 -2.14 -14.05
N LEU A 22 -16.17 -2.55 -12.89
CA LEU A 22 -14.82 -3.08 -12.73
C LEU A 22 -14.89 -4.54 -12.25
N GLY A 23 -14.00 -5.39 -12.75
CA GLY A 23 -13.85 -6.76 -12.26
C GLY A 23 -13.07 -6.81 -10.95
N ASP A 24 -12.01 -6.00 -10.85
CA ASP A 24 -11.24 -5.79 -9.63
C ASP A 24 -10.77 -4.33 -9.58
N SER A 25 -10.65 -3.79 -8.39
CA SER A 25 -10.15 -2.44 -8.18
C SER A 25 -9.51 -2.31 -6.81
N ARG A 26 -8.26 -1.86 -6.77
CA ARG A 26 -7.51 -1.69 -5.53
C ARG A 26 -6.56 -0.50 -5.62
N ALA A 27 -6.44 0.21 -4.50
CA ALA A 27 -5.40 1.20 -4.29
C ALA A 27 -4.42 0.67 -3.25
N GLN A 28 -3.13 0.65 -3.58
CA GLN A 28 -2.11 0.08 -2.70
C GLN A 28 -0.83 0.91 -2.74
N LEU A 29 -0.03 0.76 -1.69
CA LEU A 29 1.32 1.29 -1.64
C LEU A 29 2.29 0.21 -2.12
N ASP A 30 3.02 0.51 -3.18
CA ASP A 30 4.08 -0.36 -3.71
C ASP A 30 5.45 0.26 -3.45
N LEU A 31 6.39 -0.59 -3.10
CA LEU A 31 7.79 -0.23 -2.93
C LEU A 31 8.59 -0.78 -4.11
N TRP A 32 9.20 0.12 -4.87
CA TRP A 32 9.97 -0.22 -6.07
C TRP A 32 11.44 0.02 -5.82
N THR A 33 12.23 -1.03 -5.89
CA THR A 33 13.69 -0.96 -5.85
C THR A 33 14.30 -1.33 -7.19
N GLY A 34 15.42 -0.69 -7.52
CA GLY A 34 16.21 -1.07 -8.68
C GLY A 34 16.86 -2.44 -8.49
N ARG A 35 17.26 -3.06 -9.60
CA ARG A 35 17.89 -4.41 -9.59
C ARG A 35 19.36 -4.42 -9.15
N GLN A 36 19.95 -3.26 -8.90
CA GLN A 36 21.35 -3.14 -8.51
C GLN A 36 21.46 -2.96 -7.00
N GLU A 37 22.56 -3.43 -6.42
CA GLU A 37 22.87 -3.20 -5.02
C GLU A 37 22.95 -1.70 -4.73
N GLY A 38 22.29 -1.26 -3.63
CA GLY A 38 22.23 0.16 -3.27
C GLY A 38 21.28 0.99 -4.14
N ALA A 39 20.51 0.38 -5.04
CA ALA A 39 19.50 1.10 -5.81
C ALA A 39 18.47 1.76 -4.89
N PRO A 40 18.03 2.98 -5.24
CA PRO A 40 17.06 3.69 -4.43
C PRO A 40 15.71 2.97 -4.40
N CYS A 41 15.06 2.97 -3.23
CA CYS A 41 13.69 2.53 -3.07
C CYS A 41 12.74 3.70 -3.35
N HIS A 42 11.67 3.44 -4.08
CA HIS A 42 10.64 4.43 -4.40
C HIS A 42 9.27 3.91 -3.96
N ALA A 43 8.60 4.64 -3.08
CA ALA A 43 7.23 4.39 -2.70
C ALA A 43 6.28 4.97 -3.75
N LYS A 44 5.33 4.17 -4.24
CA LYS A 44 4.34 4.58 -5.23
C LYS A 44 2.94 4.22 -4.76
N LEU A 45 2.01 5.15 -4.91
CA LEU A 45 0.59 4.84 -4.82
C LEU A 45 0.14 4.25 -6.16
N THR A 46 -0.27 3.01 -6.15
CA THR A 46 -0.72 2.28 -7.34
C THR A 46 -2.22 2.09 -7.30
N LEU A 47 -2.91 2.51 -8.36
CA LEU A 47 -4.30 2.18 -8.61
C LEU A 47 -4.35 1.08 -9.66
N CYS A 48 -4.79 -0.11 -9.26
CA CYS A 48 -4.99 -1.24 -10.17
C CYS A 48 -6.49 -1.40 -10.47
N LEU A 49 -6.83 -1.45 -11.75
CA LEU A 49 -8.20 -1.65 -12.21
C LEU A 49 -8.22 -2.78 -13.24
N SER A 50 -9.08 -3.77 -13.02
CA SER A 50 -9.36 -4.85 -13.96
C SER A 50 -10.75 -4.65 -14.52
N LEU A 51 -10.89 -4.60 -15.84
CA LEU A 51 -12.15 -4.20 -16.47
C LEU A 51 -12.33 -4.79 -17.86
N LEU A 52 -13.56 -4.78 -18.35
CA LEU A 52 -13.86 -5.02 -19.75
C LEU A 52 -13.58 -3.74 -20.56
N GLU A 53 -13.07 -3.87 -21.78
CA GLU A 53 -12.69 -2.73 -22.64
C GLU A 53 -13.80 -1.70 -22.81
N ARG A 54 -15.05 -2.14 -22.91
CA ARG A 54 -16.24 -1.26 -22.98
C ARG A 54 -16.42 -0.36 -21.75
N SER A 55 -15.83 -0.74 -20.62
CA SER A 55 -15.93 -0.02 -19.32
C SER A 55 -14.78 0.96 -19.11
N LEU A 56 -13.84 1.11 -20.04
CA LEU A 56 -12.61 1.88 -19.87
C LEU A 56 -12.88 3.34 -19.48
N GLU A 57 -13.85 3.97 -20.12
CA GLU A 57 -14.23 5.35 -19.82
C GLU A 57 -14.75 5.49 -18.37
N LYS A 58 -15.65 4.58 -17.99
CA LYS A 58 -16.15 4.52 -16.61
C LYS A 58 -15.08 4.20 -15.58
N ALA A 59 -14.11 3.37 -15.95
CA ALA A 59 -12.97 3.06 -15.08
C ALA A 59 -12.09 4.28 -14.81
N VAL A 60 -11.82 5.10 -15.82
CA VAL A 60 -11.06 6.35 -15.68
C VAL A 60 -11.84 7.37 -14.84
N GLU A 61 -13.15 7.50 -15.06
CA GLU A 61 -14.03 8.38 -14.27
C GLU A 61 -14.06 7.97 -12.78
N ILE A 62 -14.42 6.71 -12.52
CA ILE A 62 -14.53 6.14 -11.16
C ILE A 62 -13.18 6.17 -10.44
N GLY A 63 -12.11 5.78 -11.11
CA GLY A 63 -10.75 5.80 -10.53
C GLY A 63 -10.29 7.22 -10.20
N GLY A 64 -10.63 8.20 -11.05
CA GLY A 64 -10.38 9.61 -10.81
C GLY A 64 -11.15 10.12 -9.59
N GLU A 65 -12.45 9.88 -9.51
CA GLU A 65 -13.28 10.25 -8.35
C GLU A 65 -12.74 9.63 -7.06
N TRP A 66 -12.44 8.33 -7.08
CA TRP A 66 -11.96 7.60 -5.92
C TRP A 66 -10.63 8.14 -5.36
N LEU A 67 -9.68 8.52 -6.21
CA LEU A 67 -8.40 9.06 -5.76
C LEU A 67 -8.44 10.54 -5.41
N TYR A 68 -9.10 11.35 -6.24
CA TYR A 68 -9.01 12.81 -6.14
C TYR A 68 -10.11 13.42 -5.27
N ASP A 69 -11.31 12.81 -5.25
CA ASP A 69 -12.48 13.40 -4.63
C ASP A 69 -12.90 12.78 -3.29
N THR A 70 -12.27 11.68 -2.85
CA THR A 70 -12.57 11.10 -1.53
C THR A 70 -12.44 12.15 -0.43
N VAL A 71 -13.47 12.29 0.40
CA VAL A 71 -13.51 13.23 1.51
C VAL A 71 -12.75 12.67 2.69
N LEU A 72 -11.58 13.26 2.99
CA LEU A 72 -10.66 12.79 4.04
C LEU A 72 -10.81 13.56 5.36
N THR A 73 -11.68 14.54 5.45
CA THR A 73 -11.86 15.38 6.66
C THR A 73 -13.33 15.54 7.00
N GLY A 74 -13.63 15.83 8.26
CA GLY A 74 -14.98 16.02 8.75
C GLY A 74 -15.55 14.81 9.48
N ALA A 75 -16.66 15.01 10.18
CA ALA A 75 -17.21 14.04 11.14
C ALA A 75 -17.48 12.65 10.56
N ALA A 76 -17.95 12.55 9.32
CA ALA A 76 -18.19 11.27 8.66
C ALA A 76 -16.89 10.49 8.43
N ALA A 77 -15.82 11.18 7.95
CA ALA A 77 -14.50 10.57 7.76
C ALA A 77 -13.88 10.16 9.10
N GLU A 78 -14.00 10.98 10.14
CA GLU A 78 -13.50 10.68 11.48
C GLU A 78 -14.17 9.41 12.07
N ALA A 79 -15.49 9.29 11.91
CA ALA A 79 -16.22 8.09 12.33
C ALA A 79 -15.79 6.83 11.53
N ALA A 80 -15.51 6.99 10.23
CA ALA A 80 -14.99 5.91 9.40
C ALA A 80 -13.58 5.48 9.85
N TYR A 81 -12.70 6.44 10.19
CA TYR A 81 -11.35 6.13 10.69
C TYR A 81 -11.38 5.33 11.99
N ALA A 82 -12.21 5.74 12.96
CA ALA A 82 -12.35 5.01 14.23
C ALA A 82 -12.74 3.56 14.00
N ARG A 83 -13.70 3.31 13.10
CA ARG A 83 -14.16 1.97 12.74
C ARG A 83 -13.07 1.17 12.00
N VAL A 84 -12.49 1.74 10.96
CA VAL A 84 -11.49 1.07 10.12
C VAL A 84 -10.24 0.72 10.90
N VAL A 85 -9.71 1.65 11.71
CA VAL A 85 -8.50 1.40 12.52
C VAL A 85 -8.76 0.29 13.54
N SER A 86 -9.95 0.26 14.17
CA SER A 86 -10.33 -0.83 15.08
C SER A 86 -10.40 -2.17 14.36
N GLN A 87 -10.99 -2.22 13.17
CA GLN A 87 -11.07 -3.44 12.36
C GLN A 87 -9.69 -3.93 11.91
N LEU A 88 -8.81 -3.01 11.48
CA LEU A 88 -7.44 -3.34 11.08
C LEU A 88 -6.64 -3.90 12.26
N LYS A 89 -6.77 -3.30 13.44
CA LYS A 89 -6.13 -3.82 14.66
C LYS A 89 -6.56 -5.25 14.94
N LEU A 90 -7.87 -5.52 14.98
CA LEU A 90 -8.41 -6.87 15.22
C LEU A 90 -7.94 -7.86 14.15
N ARG A 91 -7.91 -7.45 12.89
CA ARG A 91 -7.40 -8.29 11.81
C ARG A 91 -5.93 -8.63 12.00
N MET A 92 -5.09 -7.66 12.40
CA MET A 92 -3.68 -7.90 12.70
C MET A 92 -3.49 -8.91 13.83
N GLU A 93 -4.28 -8.82 14.91
CA GLU A 93 -4.24 -9.78 16.02
C GLU A 93 -4.57 -11.21 15.59
N GLN A 94 -5.55 -11.38 14.69
CA GLN A 94 -5.85 -12.68 14.11
C GLN A 94 -4.72 -13.19 13.20
N LEU A 95 -4.14 -12.31 12.39
CA LEU A 95 -3.06 -12.67 11.49
C LEU A 95 -1.77 -13.06 12.24
N PHE A 96 -1.47 -12.44 13.39
CA PHE A 96 -0.33 -12.85 14.22
C PHE A 96 -0.41 -14.32 14.64
N ILE A 97 -1.61 -14.82 14.93
CA ILE A 97 -1.82 -16.24 15.29
C ILE A 97 -1.68 -17.13 14.05
N GLN A 98 -2.22 -16.70 12.90
CA GLN A 98 -2.29 -17.54 11.70
C GLN A 98 -1.00 -17.52 10.87
N GLN A 99 -0.27 -16.40 10.88
CA GLN A 99 0.85 -16.11 9.99
C GLN A 99 2.08 -15.55 10.75
N GLY A 100 2.31 -16.01 11.98
CA GLY A 100 3.39 -15.51 12.84
C GLY A 100 4.78 -15.61 12.18
N ASN A 101 5.01 -16.65 11.36
CA ASN A 101 6.24 -16.80 10.57
C ASN A 101 6.46 -15.65 9.57
N GLU A 102 5.41 -15.13 8.94
CA GLU A 102 5.52 -14.02 8.00
C GLU A 102 5.86 -12.71 8.71
N PHE A 103 5.22 -12.47 9.86
CA PHE A 103 5.52 -11.29 10.70
C PHE A 103 6.93 -11.34 11.24
N ALA A 104 7.39 -12.48 11.75
CA ALA A 104 8.75 -12.66 12.21
C ALA A 104 9.77 -12.45 11.07
N SER A 105 9.49 -12.96 9.87
CA SER A 105 10.32 -12.78 8.68
C SER A 105 10.36 -11.32 8.23
N THR A 106 9.22 -10.62 8.22
CA THR A 106 9.14 -9.20 7.86
C THR A 106 9.92 -8.36 8.87
N ARG A 107 9.77 -8.63 10.17
CA ARG A 107 10.51 -7.97 11.24
C ARG A 107 12.01 -8.17 11.12
N ALA A 108 12.45 -9.41 10.89
CA ALA A 108 13.86 -9.74 10.73
C ALA A 108 14.49 -9.05 9.50
N ARG A 109 13.77 -8.98 8.37
CA ARG A 109 14.25 -8.28 7.15
C ARG A 109 14.34 -6.77 7.33
N ALA A 110 13.54 -6.17 8.21
CA ALA A 110 13.54 -4.74 8.46
C ALA A 110 14.87 -4.20 8.98
N HIS A 111 15.70 -5.05 9.57
CA HIS A 111 17.03 -4.68 10.05
C HIS A 111 18.09 -4.58 8.94
N TYR A 112 17.83 -5.15 7.78
CA TYR A 112 18.84 -5.31 6.72
C TYR A 112 18.51 -4.57 5.43
N TYR A 113 17.23 -4.30 5.17
CA TYR A 113 16.79 -3.75 3.89
C TYR A 113 15.77 -2.63 4.09
N VAL A 114 15.91 -1.56 3.31
CA VAL A 114 14.98 -0.41 3.35
C VAL A 114 13.56 -0.84 3.00
N GLU A 115 13.40 -1.75 2.04
CA GLU A 115 12.11 -2.34 1.69
C GLU A 115 11.51 -3.13 2.85
N GLY A 116 12.34 -3.92 3.53
CA GLY A 116 11.91 -4.66 4.72
C GLY A 116 11.46 -3.75 5.85
N ALA A 117 12.17 -2.63 6.06
CA ALA A 117 11.78 -1.63 7.05
C ALA A 117 10.46 -0.93 6.67
N ALA A 118 10.24 -0.67 5.38
CA ALA A 118 8.99 -0.09 4.91
C ALA A 118 7.82 -1.09 4.98
N ASP A 119 8.04 -2.36 4.62
CA ASP A 119 7.05 -3.42 4.79
C ASP A 119 6.65 -3.55 6.28
N GLU A 120 7.62 -3.58 7.18
CA GLU A 120 7.40 -3.64 8.62
C GLU A 120 6.56 -2.44 9.13
N ALA A 121 6.86 -1.25 8.63
CA ALA A 121 6.11 -0.03 8.97
C ALA A 121 4.68 0.00 8.42
N CYS A 122 4.39 -0.76 7.34
CA CYS A 122 3.09 -0.76 6.67
C CYS A 122 2.24 -1.99 6.97
N THR A 123 2.85 -3.12 7.34
CA THR A 123 2.16 -4.41 7.48
C THR A 123 2.61 -5.24 8.69
N GLY A 124 3.73 -4.87 9.33
CA GLY A 124 4.35 -5.64 10.39
C GLY A 124 3.92 -5.27 11.81
N VAL A 125 4.73 -5.63 12.78
CA VAL A 125 4.48 -5.36 14.22
C VAL A 125 4.49 -3.86 14.50
N SER A 126 5.37 -3.10 13.83
CA SER A 126 5.40 -1.63 13.96
C SER A 126 4.10 -1.00 13.48
N TYR A 127 3.50 -1.53 12.43
CA TYR A 127 2.18 -1.08 11.96
C TYR A 127 1.09 -1.34 13.01
N TYR A 128 1.10 -2.52 13.63
CA TYR A 128 0.16 -2.83 14.72
C TYR A 128 0.29 -1.83 15.87
N HIS A 129 1.50 -1.53 16.32
CA HIS A 129 1.72 -0.52 17.37
C HIS A 129 1.25 0.88 16.94
N PHE A 130 1.44 1.22 15.67
CA PHE A 130 0.90 2.46 15.12
C PHE A 130 -0.63 2.50 15.21
N LEU A 131 -1.33 1.42 14.83
CA LEU A 131 -2.79 1.34 14.95
C LEU A 131 -3.25 1.48 16.41
N CYS A 132 -2.57 0.82 17.36
CA CYS A 132 -2.85 0.97 18.78
C CYS A 132 -2.70 2.44 19.23
N SER A 133 -1.61 3.11 18.82
CA SER A 133 -1.37 4.51 19.17
C SER A 133 -2.42 5.47 18.59
N LEU A 134 -2.99 5.16 17.42
CA LEU A 134 -4.08 5.93 16.85
C LEU A 134 -5.36 5.79 17.67
N LEU A 135 -5.67 4.58 18.12
CA LEU A 135 -6.85 4.31 18.95
C LEU A 135 -6.73 4.96 20.34
N GLU A 136 -5.53 4.94 20.94
CA GLU A 136 -5.28 5.59 22.24
C GLU A 136 -5.43 7.11 22.17
N LYS A 137 -4.92 7.73 21.11
CA LYS A 137 -5.00 9.19 20.93
C LYS A 137 -6.37 9.65 20.46
N ALA A 138 -7.02 8.84 19.64
CA ALA A 138 -8.33 9.09 19.01
C ALA A 138 -8.45 10.47 18.32
N ASP A 139 -7.31 11.03 17.85
CA ASP A 139 -7.29 12.32 17.12
C ASP A 139 -7.51 12.08 15.62
N TRP A 140 -8.75 11.77 15.29
CA TRP A 140 -9.16 11.44 13.91
C TRP A 140 -9.12 12.65 12.98
N SER A 141 -9.34 13.84 13.53
CA SER A 141 -9.24 15.09 12.78
C SER A 141 -7.81 15.33 12.29
N ALA A 142 -6.82 15.18 13.18
CA ALA A 142 -5.41 15.30 12.80
C ALA A 142 -4.99 14.19 11.81
N LEU A 143 -5.51 12.97 11.95
CA LEU A 143 -5.28 11.89 10.98
C LEU A 143 -5.81 12.27 9.61
N GLY A 144 -7.06 12.73 9.53
CA GLY A 144 -7.69 13.15 8.28
C GLY A 144 -6.93 14.28 7.59
N ALA A 145 -6.50 15.30 8.35
CA ALA A 145 -5.70 16.40 7.83
C ALA A 145 -4.34 15.93 7.26
N LYS A 146 -3.68 14.98 7.94
CA LYS A 146 -2.43 14.38 7.45
C LYS A 146 -2.64 13.58 6.16
N LEU A 147 -3.68 12.76 6.10
CA LEU A 147 -4.00 11.97 4.91
C LEU A 147 -4.32 12.88 3.72
N ASP A 148 -5.07 13.96 3.94
CA ASP A 148 -5.37 14.94 2.89
C ASP A 148 -4.10 15.67 2.40
N ALA A 149 -3.21 16.05 3.31
CA ALA A 149 -1.93 16.65 2.95
C ALA A 149 -1.05 15.70 2.12
N VAL A 150 -0.97 14.41 2.50
CA VAL A 150 -0.25 13.38 1.74
C VAL A 150 -0.89 13.18 0.37
N ARG A 151 -2.22 13.05 0.29
CA ARG A 151 -2.95 12.93 -0.97
C ARG A 151 -2.62 14.09 -1.91
N ARG A 152 -2.74 15.33 -1.44
CA ARG A 152 -2.43 16.52 -2.24
C ARG A 152 -0.99 16.48 -2.76
N ARG A 153 -0.04 16.11 -1.91
CA ARG A 153 1.37 16.02 -2.31
C ARG A 153 1.58 14.92 -3.36
N VAL A 154 1.04 13.73 -3.15
CA VAL A 154 1.20 12.59 -4.07
C VAL A 154 0.54 12.86 -5.41
N LEU A 155 -0.72 13.31 -5.41
CA LEU A 155 -1.51 13.48 -6.65
C LEU A 155 -1.14 14.74 -7.44
N GLN A 156 -0.63 15.80 -6.78
CA GLN A 156 -0.25 17.05 -7.45
C GLN A 156 1.21 17.09 -7.91
N THR A 157 2.10 16.34 -7.24
CA THR A 157 3.54 16.43 -7.48
C THR A 157 4.15 15.15 -8.03
N ALA A 158 3.43 14.03 -8.00
CA ALA A 158 3.94 12.75 -8.46
C ALA A 158 3.92 12.64 -9.99
N ALA A 159 4.92 11.96 -10.55
CA ALA A 159 4.86 11.52 -11.94
C ALA A 159 3.84 10.40 -12.08
N LEU A 160 2.83 10.61 -12.93
CA LEU A 160 1.90 9.55 -13.30
C LEU A 160 2.57 8.59 -14.29
N THR A 161 2.54 7.30 -13.97
CA THR A 161 2.87 6.22 -14.90
C THR A 161 1.61 5.40 -15.12
N VAL A 162 1.20 5.24 -16.37
CA VAL A 162 0.05 4.41 -16.74
C VAL A 162 0.57 3.18 -17.47
N SER A 163 0.13 2.00 -17.04
CA SER A 163 0.40 0.74 -17.70
C SER A 163 -0.94 0.10 -18.06
N LEU A 164 -1.12 -0.23 -19.32
CA LEU A 164 -2.29 -0.92 -19.83
C LEU A 164 -1.88 -2.27 -20.40
N HIS A 165 -2.59 -3.31 -20.02
CA HIS A 165 -2.56 -4.61 -20.67
C HIS A 165 -3.91 -4.86 -21.34
N GLY A 166 -3.96 -4.83 -22.67
CA GLY A 166 -5.22 -4.90 -23.42
C GLY A 166 -4.98 -4.79 -24.93
N SER A 167 -6.04 -4.50 -25.68
CA SER A 167 -5.98 -4.30 -27.13
C SER A 167 -5.33 -2.96 -27.52
N GLU A 168 -4.93 -2.84 -28.78
CA GLU A 168 -4.46 -1.57 -29.37
C GLU A 168 -5.57 -0.51 -29.32
N ASP A 169 -6.81 -0.88 -29.59
CA ASP A 169 -7.96 0.03 -29.56
C ASP A 169 -8.20 0.56 -28.14
N ALA A 170 -8.03 -0.27 -27.10
CA ALA A 170 -8.10 0.16 -25.71
C ALA A 170 -6.99 1.15 -25.36
N LEU A 171 -5.79 0.95 -25.89
CA LEU A 171 -4.66 1.86 -25.68
C LEU A 171 -4.93 3.23 -26.33
N GLU A 172 -5.40 3.27 -27.58
CA GLU A 172 -5.74 4.53 -28.26
C GLU A 172 -6.88 5.26 -27.55
N LYS A 173 -7.91 4.53 -27.13
CA LYS A 173 -8.99 5.10 -26.33
C LYS A 173 -8.49 5.70 -25.00
N LEU A 174 -7.61 4.99 -24.30
CA LEU A 174 -7.02 5.49 -23.04
C LEU A 174 -6.18 6.75 -23.27
N ARG A 175 -5.39 6.80 -24.33
CA ARG A 175 -4.60 8.00 -24.70
C ARG A 175 -5.47 9.23 -24.93
N THR A 176 -6.68 9.04 -25.46
CA THR A 176 -7.65 10.13 -25.66
C THR A 176 -8.32 10.55 -24.36
N LEU A 177 -8.66 9.59 -23.48
CA LEU A 177 -9.38 9.84 -22.23
C LEU A 177 -8.52 10.50 -21.15
N LEU A 178 -7.24 10.09 -21.00
CA LEU A 178 -6.38 10.55 -19.92
C LEU A 178 -6.17 12.06 -19.87
N PRO A 179 -5.91 12.77 -20.99
CA PRO A 179 -5.74 14.23 -20.98
C PRO A 179 -6.98 15.02 -20.56
N GLU A 180 -8.17 14.45 -20.74
CA GLU A 180 -9.45 15.04 -20.38
C GLU A 180 -9.95 14.60 -19.00
N SER A 181 -9.23 13.72 -18.36
CA SER A 181 -9.57 13.16 -17.05
C SER A 181 -8.92 13.91 -15.88
N ARG A 182 -9.30 13.52 -14.67
CA ARG A 182 -8.67 13.99 -13.42
C ARG A 182 -7.17 13.71 -13.37
N PHE A 183 -6.68 12.70 -14.08
CA PHE A 183 -5.27 12.32 -14.13
C PHE A 183 -4.41 13.30 -14.96
N ALA A 184 -5.01 14.17 -15.76
CA ALA A 184 -4.30 15.21 -16.53
C ALA A 184 -3.54 16.21 -15.65
N ALA A 185 -3.95 16.39 -14.41
CA ALA A 185 -3.31 17.30 -13.46
C ALA A 185 -1.96 16.79 -12.90
N ALA A 186 -1.62 15.52 -13.14
CA ALA A 186 -0.39 14.91 -12.64
C ALA A 186 0.84 15.55 -13.33
N ARG A 187 1.67 16.22 -12.53
CA ARG A 187 2.92 16.86 -13.02
C ARG A 187 4.10 15.92 -12.82
N ARG A 188 5.01 15.92 -13.81
CA ARG A 188 6.24 15.14 -13.73
C ARG A 188 7.21 15.80 -12.75
N THR A 189 7.27 15.28 -11.54
CA THR A 189 8.28 15.66 -10.55
C THR A 189 9.23 14.49 -10.36
N PRO A 190 10.55 14.72 -10.25
CA PRO A 190 11.49 13.65 -9.94
C PRO A 190 11.07 12.95 -8.64
N ALA A 191 10.90 11.63 -8.71
CA ALA A 191 10.62 10.83 -7.53
C ALA A 191 11.81 10.90 -6.57
N GLN A 192 11.53 11.26 -5.32
CA GLN A 192 12.58 11.19 -4.29
C GLN A 192 12.67 9.76 -3.75
N PRO A 193 13.89 9.25 -3.53
CA PRO A 193 14.05 7.95 -2.92
C PRO A 193 13.40 7.91 -1.53
N TYR A 194 12.74 6.82 -1.24
CA TYR A 194 12.33 6.52 0.13
C TYR A 194 13.57 6.10 0.91
N THR A 195 13.83 6.78 2.00
CA THR A 195 14.94 6.48 2.91
C THR A 195 14.37 6.30 4.30
N GLN A 196 14.71 5.19 4.93
CA GLN A 196 14.42 4.95 6.34
C GLN A 196 15.70 4.44 6.99
N PRO A 197 16.12 5.02 8.13
CA PRO A 197 17.25 4.48 8.85
C PRO A 197 16.92 3.05 9.33
N LEU A 198 17.84 2.14 9.05
CA LEU A 198 17.72 0.76 9.53
C LEU A 198 18.07 0.71 11.02
N THR A 199 17.28 0.02 11.79
CA THR A 199 17.63 -0.28 13.19
C THR A 199 18.68 -1.40 13.22
N PRO A 200 19.66 -1.36 14.13
CA PRO A 200 20.60 -2.46 14.29
C PRO A 200 19.87 -3.80 14.53
N PRO A 201 20.41 -4.91 14.03
CA PRO A 201 19.84 -6.23 14.29
C PRO A 201 19.83 -6.54 15.79
N VAL A 202 18.71 -7.01 16.28
CA VAL A 202 18.51 -7.44 17.68
C VAL A 202 17.77 -8.77 17.71
N ASN A 203 17.97 -9.52 18.79
CA ASN A 203 17.16 -10.71 19.05
C ASN A 203 15.88 -10.25 19.72
N GLU A 204 14.75 -10.52 19.08
CA GLU A 204 13.43 -10.15 19.58
C GLU A 204 12.55 -11.40 19.71
N ALA A 205 11.65 -11.39 20.66
CA ALA A 205 10.60 -12.39 20.82
C ALA A 205 9.27 -11.70 21.06
N PHE A 206 8.25 -12.13 20.32
CA PHE A 206 6.88 -11.67 20.48
C PHE A 206 6.04 -12.81 21.02
N ILE A 207 5.34 -12.57 22.13
CA ILE A 207 4.46 -13.57 22.73
C ILE A 207 3.07 -13.40 22.13
N ILE A 208 2.59 -14.48 21.53
CA ILE A 208 1.24 -14.56 20.95
C ILE A 208 0.51 -15.74 21.61
N ASP A 209 -0.81 -15.67 21.69
CA ASP A 209 -1.64 -16.78 22.15
C ASP A 209 -1.82 -17.80 21.00
N GLY A 210 -0.85 -18.67 20.86
CA GLY A 210 -0.82 -19.68 19.79
C GLY A 210 -0.13 -20.96 20.24
N GLY A 211 -0.52 -22.08 19.66
CA GLY A 211 0.04 -23.41 19.95
C GLY A 211 1.35 -23.73 19.20
N VAL A 212 1.92 -22.77 18.43
CA VAL A 212 3.09 -22.99 17.59
C VAL A 212 4.10 -21.86 17.82
N ASN A 213 5.37 -22.23 17.92
CA ASN A 213 6.48 -21.29 17.92
C ASN A 213 7.01 -21.10 16.50
N TYR A 214 7.35 -19.85 16.16
CA TYR A 214 7.97 -19.49 14.89
C TYR A 214 9.33 -18.89 15.16
N ASP A 215 10.40 -19.57 14.73
CA ASP A 215 11.77 -19.10 14.85
C ASP A 215 12.27 -18.66 13.48
N VAL A 216 12.74 -17.43 13.37
CA VAL A 216 13.27 -16.85 12.14
C VAL A 216 14.68 -16.34 12.38
N LEU A 217 15.60 -16.80 11.54
CA LEU A 217 16.97 -16.31 11.48
C LEU A 217 17.15 -15.50 10.20
N ALA A 218 17.74 -14.33 10.31
CA ALA A 218 18.03 -13.47 9.18
C ALA A 218 19.47 -12.93 9.26
N TRP A 219 20.07 -12.78 8.09
CA TRP A 219 21.38 -12.14 7.93
C TRP A 219 21.45 -11.42 6.58
N PRO A 220 22.30 -10.38 6.46
CA PRO A 220 22.43 -9.66 5.21
C PRO A 220 23.04 -10.56 4.13
N MET A 221 22.52 -10.49 2.93
CA MET A 221 23.05 -11.19 1.78
C MET A 221 23.30 -10.20 0.65
N PRO A 222 24.50 -10.24 0.02
CA PRO A 222 24.77 -9.41 -1.14
C PRO A 222 23.74 -9.60 -2.25
N TRP A 223 23.44 -8.53 -2.98
CA TRP A 223 22.49 -8.54 -4.11
C TRP A 223 23.07 -9.26 -5.34
N ASP A 224 23.42 -10.53 -5.16
CA ASP A 224 23.91 -11.40 -6.22
C ASP A 224 22.87 -12.49 -6.48
N SER A 225 22.31 -12.49 -7.68
CA SER A 225 21.27 -13.45 -8.07
C SER A 225 21.72 -14.92 -7.94
N ARG A 226 22.99 -15.21 -8.19
CA ARG A 226 23.54 -16.57 -8.06
C ARG A 226 23.61 -17.00 -6.60
N ARG A 227 24.12 -16.14 -5.71
CA ARG A 227 24.19 -16.42 -4.27
C ARG A 227 22.81 -16.59 -3.64
N ARG A 228 21.83 -15.79 -4.08
CA ARG A 228 20.44 -15.90 -3.61
C ARG A 228 19.82 -17.24 -4.01
N VAL A 229 20.05 -17.70 -5.25
CA VAL A 229 19.58 -19.02 -5.70
C VAL A 229 20.25 -20.13 -4.91
N LEU A 230 21.59 -20.07 -4.72
CA LEU A 230 22.33 -21.05 -3.94
C LEU A 230 21.84 -21.11 -2.48
N ALA A 231 21.66 -19.94 -1.82
CA ALA A 231 21.16 -19.90 -0.46
C ALA A 231 19.76 -20.50 -0.35
N ARG A 232 18.90 -20.25 -1.33
CA ARG A 232 17.55 -20.82 -1.39
C ARG A 232 17.60 -22.35 -1.58
N VAL A 233 18.47 -22.84 -2.43
CA VAL A 233 18.67 -24.30 -2.61
C VAL A 233 19.17 -24.93 -1.32
N MET A 234 20.18 -24.32 -0.68
CA MET A 234 20.74 -24.83 0.59
C MET A 234 19.72 -24.84 1.73
N SER A 235 18.77 -23.89 1.77
CA SER A 235 17.72 -23.85 2.79
C SER A 235 16.68 -24.97 2.65
N TYR A 236 16.65 -25.68 1.54
CA TYR A 236 15.75 -26.83 1.34
C TYR A 236 16.40 -28.19 1.67
N GLU A 237 17.71 -28.22 1.92
CA GLU A 237 18.43 -29.46 2.22
C GLU A 237 18.67 -29.69 3.72
N TYR A 238 18.18 -28.81 4.59
CA TYR A 238 18.18 -28.91 6.03
C TYR A 238 16.76 -28.72 6.59
#